data_740ed16425130d0097733f24874b535a
#
_entry.id   740ed16425130d0097733f24874b535a
#
_cell.length_a   1.000
_cell.length_b   1.000
_cell.length_c   1.000
_cell.angle_alpha   90.00
_cell.angle_beta   90.00
_cell.angle_gamma   90.00
#
_symmetry.space_group_name_H-M   'P 1'
#
loop_
_entity.id
_entity.type
_entity.pdbx_description
1 polymer ?
#
loop_
_entity_poly.entity_id
_entity_poly.type
_entity_poly.pdbx_seq_one_letter_code
_entity_poly.pdbx_strand_id
1 'polypeptide(L)'
;MIIQSLYKRNPQLNVLIAVPTEVLKEQWQKELAINKLFHVCKVEIVNTIIKNTYDVDLLVIDEAHTFCGERAITIFQVVKYRYALGLTATFERLDCKHELLTPYIPVCDIITLKDALENGWVSNYRNYKVLIKVDLTEYNELNSKFQQIFAIFNHDFNLVMELINNKRKFALWLKKTGHEEKFAKGMLAQFMKLLKKRKSFVLSHPKKFELANKILDYRKNKKCILFSSTIKDAELFKNRAYVLHSKKKKKENKEIIDKFNLEKIGNISTSKSCDAGVDIKGLSVGIIISGDSSTTRAIQRIKVDKFIFNDLEVKYIFLTFVQ
;
A
#
# COMPACT_ATOMS: atom_id res chain seq x y z
N MET A 1 13.49 -8.20 -19.31
CA MET A 1 14.73 -7.84 -20.06
C MET A 1 16.00 -8.31 -19.35
N ILE A 2 16.25 -8.01 -18.07
CA ILE A 2 17.47 -8.46 -17.35
C ILE A 2 17.61 -10.00 -17.38
N ILE A 3 16.60 -10.73 -16.92
CA ILE A 3 16.61 -12.21 -16.91
C ILE A 3 16.79 -12.76 -18.31
N GLN A 4 16.13 -12.19 -19.31
CA GLN A 4 16.26 -12.61 -20.72
C GLN A 4 17.68 -12.40 -21.25
N SER A 5 18.33 -11.29 -20.89
CA SER A 5 19.72 -11.02 -21.26
C SER A 5 20.69 -11.98 -20.59
N LEU A 6 20.47 -12.30 -19.31
CA LEU A 6 21.25 -13.28 -18.57
C LEU A 6 21.08 -14.69 -19.12
N TYR A 7 19.84 -15.10 -19.42
CA TYR A 7 19.54 -16.39 -20.01
C TYR A 7 20.20 -16.60 -21.38
N LYS A 8 20.24 -15.55 -22.22
CA LYS A 8 20.97 -15.64 -23.50
C LYS A 8 22.46 -15.91 -23.32
N ARG A 9 23.07 -15.45 -22.21
CA ARG A 9 24.49 -15.67 -21.88
C ARG A 9 24.73 -17.01 -21.16
N ASN A 10 23.75 -17.44 -20.37
CA ASN A 10 23.79 -18.70 -19.63
C ASN A 10 22.46 -19.43 -19.75
N PRO A 11 22.33 -20.40 -20.71
CA PRO A 11 21.10 -21.20 -20.90
C PRO A 11 20.74 -22.10 -19.72
N GLN A 12 21.65 -22.36 -18.79
CA GLN A 12 21.39 -23.15 -17.58
C GLN A 12 21.00 -22.27 -16.37
N LEU A 13 20.75 -20.98 -16.59
CA LEU A 13 20.37 -20.04 -15.55
C LEU A 13 19.11 -20.52 -14.81
N ASN A 14 19.19 -20.58 -13.48
CA ASN A 14 18.08 -20.91 -12.59
C ASN A 14 17.74 -19.69 -11.72
N VAL A 15 16.49 -19.22 -11.80
CA VAL A 15 16.03 -17.98 -11.16
C VAL A 15 14.87 -18.26 -10.23
N LEU A 16 14.95 -17.76 -9.00
CA LEU A 16 13.82 -17.68 -8.07
C LEU A 16 13.34 -16.24 -7.97
N ILE A 17 12.07 -16.00 -8.26
CA ILE A 17 11.42 -14.69 -8.11
C ILE A 17 10.53 -14.73 -6.87
N ALA A 18 10.91 -13.96 -5.87
CA ALA A 18 10.18 -13.82 -4.61
C ALA A 18 9.23 -12.62 -4.69
N VAL A 19 7.96 -12.86 -4.42
CA VAL A 19 6.91 -11.83 -4.44
C VAL A 19 6.13 -11.80 -3.13
N PRO A 20 5.56 -10.65 -2.71
CA PRO A 20 4.80 -10.55 -1.47
C PRO A 20 3.38 -11.13 -1.55
N THR A 21 2.78 -11.26 -2.74
CA THR A 21 1.37 -11.62 -2.91
C THR A 21 1.11 -12.59 -4.05
N GLU A 22 0.02 -13.38 -3.97
CA GLU A 22 -0.41 -14.27 -5.04
C GLU A 22 -0.75 -13.52 -6.34
N VAL A 23 -1.28 -12.30 -6.23
CA VAL A 23 -1.62 -11.49 -7.41
C VAL A 23 -0.36 -11.16 -8.21
N LEU A 24 0.71 -10.75 -7.54
CA LEU A 24 2.01 -10.50 -8.20
C LEU A 24 2.61 -11.79 -8.75
N LYS A 25 2.45 -12.93 -8.05
CA LYS A 25 2.88 -14.24 -8.57
C LYS A 25 2.20 -14.55 -9.90
N GLU A 26 0.87 -14.40 -9.99
CA GLU A 26 0.11 -14.63 -11.23
C GLU A 26 0.56 -13.67 -12.35
N GLN A 27 0.85 -12.40 -12.03
CA GLN A 27 1.35 -11.44 -13.01
C GLN A 27 2.72 -11.83 -13.56
N TRP A 28 3.66 -12.16 -12.67
CA TRP A 28 4.97 -12.62 -13.08
C TRP A 28 4.89 -13.88 -13.94
N GLN A 29 4.04 -14.84 -13.57
CA GLN A 29 3.85 -16.07 -14.36
C GLN A 29 3.34 -15.77 -15.78
N LYS A 30 2.41 -14.83 -15.95
CA LYS A 30 1.93 -14.38 -17.26
C LYS A 30 3.06 -13.73 -18.07
N GLU A 31 3.82 -12.83 -17.47
CA GLU A 31 4.95 -12.17 -18.13
C GLU A 31 6.04 -13.16 -18.55
N LEU A 32 6.34 -14.13 -17.70
CA LEU A 32 7.30 -15.19 -18.01
C LEU A 32 6.83 -16.10 -19.16
N ALA A 33 5.53 -16.38 -19.23
CA ALA A 33 4.94 -17.15 -20.32
C ALA A 33 5.02 -16.38 -21.65
N ILE A 34 4.66 -15.08 -21.66
CA ILE A 34 4.76 -14.22 -22.84
C ILE A 34 6.22 -14.16 -23.34
N ASN A 35 7.18 -14.04 -22.43
CA ASN A 35 8.60 -13.95 -22.75
C ASN A 35 9.29 -15.30 -22.90
N LYS A 36 8.56 -16.43 -22.82
CA LYS A 36 9.07 -17.80 -22.92
C LYS A 36 10.18 -18.15 -21.92
N LEU A 37 10.09 -17.58 -20.70
CA LEU A 37 11.07 -17.75 -19.61
C LEU A 37 10.55 -18.60 -18.43
N PHE A 38 9.39 -19.22 -18.55
CA PHE A 38 8.77 -20.01 -17.48
C PHE A 38 9.61 -21.24 -17.06
N HIS A 39 10.45 -21.77 -17.95
CA HIS A 39 11.34 -22.90 -17.68
C HIS A 39 12.64 -22.49 -16.96
N VAL A 40 12.98 -21.20 -16.96
CA VAL A 40 14.16 -20.62 -16.30
C VAL A 40 13.82 -20.08 -14.90
N CYS A 41 12.58 -19.63 -14.72
CA CYS A 41 12.18 -18.87 -13.55
C CYS A 41 11.08 -19.60 -12.76
N LYS A 42 11.30 -19.76 -11.46
CA LYS A 42 10.27 -20.13 -10.49
C LYS A 42 9.79 -18.89 -9.75
N VAL A 43 8.47 -18.70 -9.67
CA VAL A 43 7.86 -17.57 -8.93
C VAL A 43 7.16 -18.10 -7.70
N GLU A 44 7.53 -17.59 -6.52
CA GLU A 44 6.93 -18.01 -5.25
C GLU A 44 6.71 -16.83 -4.30
N ILE A 45 5.68 -16.95 -3.46
CA ILE A 45 5.46 -15.98 -2.38
C ILE A 45 6.45 -16.22 -1.23
N VAL A 46 6.87 -15.14 -0.58
CA VAL A 46 7.84 -15.17 0.52
C VAL A 46 7.49 -16.19 1.61
N ASN A 47 6.21 -16.30 1.99
CA ASN A 47 5.76 -17.22 3.02
C ASN A 47 5.92 -18.71 2.63
N THR A 48 5.98 -19.02 1.36
CA THR A 48 6.28 -20.37 0.83
C THR A 48 7.79 -20.58 0.78
N ILE A 49 8.54 -19.57 0.31
CA ILE A 49 10.00 -19.66 0.17
C ILE A 49 10.67 -19.93 1.52
N ILE A 50 10.31 -19.20 2.56
CA ILE A 50 10.93 -19.34 3.90
C ILE A 50 10.67 -20.70 4.58
N LYS A 51 9.80 -21.53 4.03
CA LYS A 51 9.50 -22.89 4.53
C LYS A 51 10.20 -24.00 3.75
N ASN A 52 10.90 -23.65 2.67
CA ASN A 52 11.52 -24.60 1.74
C ASN A 52 12.96 -24.18 1.48
N THR A 53 13.75 -25.10 0.98
CA THR A 53 15.14 -24.84 0.57
C THR A 53 15.20 -24.66 -0.94
N TYR A 54 15.97 -23.67 -1.39
CA TYR A 54 16.21 -23.39 -2.80
C TYR A 54 17.71 -23.20 -3.03
N ASP A 55 18.20 -23.68 -4.19
CA ASP A 55 19.56 -23.42 -4.69
C ASP A 55 19.40 -22.84 -6.10
N VAL A 56 19.76 -21.57 -6.30
CA VAL A 56 19.52 -20.81 -7.52
C VAL A 56 20.69 -19.92 -7.87
N ASP A 57 20.85 -19.60 -9.15
CA ASP A 57 21.86 -18.64 -9.58
C ASP A 57 21.48 -17.21 -9.23
N LEU A 58 20.19 -16.87 -9.41
CA LEU A 58 19.69 -15.52 -9.18
C LEU A 58 18.42 -15.55 -8.33
N LEU A 59 18.46 -14.83 -7.21
CA LEU A 59 17.28 -14.50 -6.40
C LEU A 59 16.79 -13.11 -6.77
N VAL A 60 15.59 -13.01 -7.34
CA VAL A 60 14.92 -11.72 -7.62
C VAL A 60 13.87 -11.47 -6.55
N ILE A 61 13.87 -10.30 -5.94
CA ILE A 61 12.90 -9.89 -4.93
C ILE A 61 12.11 -8.71 -5.47
N ASP A 62 10.85 -8.94 -5.81
CA ASP A 62 9.94 -7.88 -6.25
C ASP A 62 9.25 -7.23 -5.05
N GLU A 63 9.01 -5.92 -5.13
CA GLU A 63 8.54 -5.07 -4.02
C GLU A 63 9.44 -5.23 -2.77
N ALA A 64 10.75 -5.14 -2.97
CA ALA A 64 11.80 -5.41 -1.96
C ALA A 64 11.55 -4.68 -0.64
N HIS A 65 10.98 -3.46 -0.65
CA HIS A 65 10.64 -2.71 0.55
C HIS A 65 9.67 -3.44 1.51
N THR A 66 8.97 -4.47 1.04
CA THR A 66 8.07 -5.29 1.88
C THR A 66 8.81 -6.38 2.64
N PHE A 67 10.05 -6.68 2.26
CA PHE A 67 10.88 -7.74 2.84
C PHE A 67 11.73 -7.29 4.03
N CYS A 68 11.56 -6.08 4.50
CA CYS A 68 12.27 -5.51 5.67
C CYS A 68 11.75 -6.04 7.03
N GLY A 69 10.78 -6.95 7.06
CA GLY A 69 10.27 -7.56 8.30
C GLY A 69 11.16 -8.72 8.75
N GLU A 70 11.28 -8.93 10.08
CA GLU A 70 12.13 -9.98 10.69
C GLU A 70 11.94 -11.36 10.06
N ARG A 71 10.69 -11.73 9.74
CA ARG A 71 10.38 -12.99 9.10
C ARG A 71 10.73 -13.01 7.62
N ALA A 72 10.49 -11.94 6.89
CA ALA A 72 10.69 -11.91 5.43
C ALA A 72 12.18 -11.87 5.07
N ILE A 73 13.00 -11.21 5.91
CA ILE A 73 14.45 -11.10 5.70
C ILE A 73 15.16 -12.46 5.79
N THR A 74 14.56 -13.45 6.46
CA THR A 74 15.13 -14.81 6.53
C THR A 74 15.25 -15.49 5.16
N ILE A 75 14.61 -14.94 4.12
CA ILE A 75 14.76 -15.43 2.73
C ILE A 75 16.23 -15.50 2.31
N PHE A 76 17.05 -14.53 2.72
CA PHE A 76 18.49 -14.50 2.41
C PHE A 76 19.32 -15.56 3.15
N GLN A 77 18.72 -16.23 4.15
CA GLN A 77 19.37 -17.30 4.92
C GLN A 77 18.93 -18.69 4.43
N VAL A 78 17.68 -18.83 3.97
CA VAL A 78 17.11 -20.13 3.57
C VAL A 78 17.29 -20.42 2.09
N VAL A 79 17.48 -19.40 1.25
CA VAL A 79 17.77 -19.55 -0.18
C VAL A 79 19.28 -19.49 -0.38
N LYS A 80 19.86 -20.52 -1.00
CA LYS A 80 21.23 -20.46 -1.50
C LYS A 80 21.20 -19.83 -2.88
N TYR A 81 21.89 -18.71 -3.07
CA TYR A 81 21.92 -17.95 -4.32
C TYR A 81 23.34 -17.43 -4.61
N ARG A 82 23.65 -17.24 -5.86
CA ARG A 82 24.90 -16.62 -6.31
C ARG A 82 24.80 -15.12 -6.43
N TYR A 83 23.65 -14.63 -6.93
CA TYR A 83 23.35 -13.22 -7.10
C TYR A 83 21.96 -12.91 -6.56
N ALA A 84 21.78 -11.69 -6.03
CA ALA A 84 20.48 -11.19 -5.61
C ALA A 84 20.16 -9.86 -6.29
N LEU A 85 18.89 -9.67 -6.69
CA LEU A 85 18.37 -8.44 -7.29
C LEU A 85 17.08 -8.03 -6.59
N GLY A 86 17.06 -6.88 -5.93
CA GLY A 86 15.85 -6.27 -5.38
C GLY A 86 15.25 -5.25 -6.34
N LEU A 87 13.95 -5.32 -6.56
CA LEU A 87 13.18 -4.37 -7.34
C LEU A 87 12.17 -3.68 -6.43
N THR A 88 12.14 -2.35 -6.44
CA THR A 88 11.15 -1.59 -5.68
C THR A 88 10.99 -0.19 -6.24
N ALA A 89 9.78 0.32 -6.23
CA ALA A 89 9.52 1.72 -6.59
C ALA A 89 9.85 2.68 -5.43
N THR A 90 9.96 2.18 -4.21
CA THR A 90 10.29 2.97 -3.01
C THR A 90 11.16 2.14 -2.09
N PHE A 91 12.42 2.49 -2.03
CA PHE A 91 13.37 1.81 -1.14
C PHE A 91 13.27 2.35 0.28
N GLU A 92 13.25 3.67 0.42
CA GLU A 92 13.22 4.33 1.73
C GLU A 92 11.90 4.13 2.47
N ARG A 93 12.01 3.82 3.75
CA ARG A 93 10.89 3.65 4.69
C ARG A 93 11.04 4.62 5.85
N LEU A 94 9.92 5.15 6.34
CA LEU A 94 9.91 6.05 7.50
C LEU A 94 10.39 5.37 8.80
N ASP A 95 10.31 4.05 8.90
CA ASP A 95 10.78 3.26 10.04
C ASP A 95 12.24 2.80 9.91
N CYS A 96 12.96 3.27 8.90
CA CYS A 96 14.37 2.96 8.58
C CYS A 96 14.67 1.45 8.41
N LYS A 97 13.67 0.58 8.41
CA LYS A 97 13.87 -0.87 8.27
C LYS A 97 14.43 -1.31 6.91
N HIS A 98 14.41 -0.44 5.91
CA HIS A 98 15.05 -0.71 4.62
C HIS A 98 16.58 -0.91 4.76
N GLU A 99 17.20 -0.37 5.79
CA GLU A 99 18.62 -0.56 6.08
C GLU A 99 18.98 -2.04 6.31
N LEU A 100 18.01 -2.85 6.79
CA LEU A 100 18.19 -4.29 6.97
C LEU A 100 18.42 -5.05 5.65
N LEU A 101 18.00 -4.49 4.50
CA LEU A 101 18.18 -5.09 3.18
C LEU A 101 19.54 -4.74 2.56
N THR A 102 20.13 -3.61 2.93
CA THR A 102 21.37 -3.07 2.33
C THR A 102 22.52 -4.07 2.30
N PRO A 103 22.76 -4.90 3.34
CA PRO A 103 23.82 -5.90 3.31
C PRO A 103 23.63 -7.00 2.26
N TYR A 104 22.41 -7.27 1.82
CA TYR A 104 22.07 -8.32 0.87
C TYR A 104 21.85 -7.80 -0.55
N ILE A 105 21.18 -6.66 -0.67
CA ILE A 105 20.80 -6.01 -1.93
C ILE A 105 21.08 -4.50 -1.85
N PRO A 106 22.33 -4.07 -1.92
CA PRO A 106 22.67 -2.65 -1.94
C PRO A 106 22.04 -1.96 -3.16
N VAL A 107 21.72 -0.68 -3.01
CA VAL A 107 21.18 0.12 -4.13
C VAL A 107 22.26 0.24 -5.21
N CYS A 108 21.98 -0.26 -6.39
CA CYS A 108 22.90 -0.25 -7.54
C CYS A 108 22.44 0.69 -8.66
N ASP A 109 21.14 1.01 -8.73
CA ASP A 109 20.61 1.93 -9.73
C ASP A 109 19.31 2.57 -9.23
N ILE A 110 19.06 3.81 -9.65
CA ILE A 110 17.84 4.57 -9.29
C ILE A 110 17.31 5.24 -10.57
N ILE A 111 16.11 4.83 -10.96
CA ILE A 111 15.35 5.52 -11.99
C ILE A 111 14.40 6.50 -11.29
N THR A 112 14.66 7.80 -11.45
CA THR A 112 13.78 8.81 -10.87
C THR A 112 12.46 8.91 -11.64
N LEU A 113 11.42 9.44 -10.97
CA LEU A 113 10.16 9.71 -11.67
C LEU A 113 10.33 10.67 -12.84
N LYS A 114 11.26 11.65 -12.72
CA LYS A 114 11.62 12.57 -13.79
C LYS A 114 12.18 11.82 -14.99
N ASP A 115 13.15 10.94 -14.79
CA ASP A 115 13.73 10.10 -15.85
C ASP A 115 12.64 9.24 -16.52
N ALA A 116 11.75 8.66 -15.73
CA ALA A 116 10.67 7.84 -16.24
C ALA A 116 9.65 8.63 -17.06
N LEU A 117 9.37 9.89 -16.70
CA LEU A 117 8.51 10.81 -17.47
C LEU A 117 9.19 11.27 -18.77
N GLU A 118 10.44 11.71 -18.69
CA GLU A 118 11.22 12.21 -19.84
C GLU A 118 11.42 11.11 -20.91
N ASN A 119 11.67 9.88 -20.47
CA ASN A 119 11.76 8.72 -21.36
C ASN A 119 10.40 8.15 -21.78
N GLY A 120 9.31 8.76 -21.33
CA GLY A 120 7.96 8.33 -21.63
C GLY A 120 7.66 6.90 -21.10
N TRP A 121 8.32 6.39 -20.06
CA TRP A 121 8.07 5.07 -19.45
C TRP A 121 6.85 5.07 -18.53
N VAL A 122 6.43 6.24 -18.06
CA VAL A 122 5.19 6.44 -17.32
C VAL A 122 4.36 7.54 -17.97
N SER A 123 3.05 7.48 -17.78
CA SER A 123 2.15 8.52 -18.29
C SER A 123 2.34 9.83 -17.55
N ASN A 124 2.25 10.95 -18.28
CA ASN A 124 2.19 12.26 -17.65
C ASN A 124 0.98 12.34 -16.72
N TYR A 125 1.16 12.92 -15.55
CA TYR A 125 0.07 13.12 -14.59
C TYR A 125 0.16 14.47 -13.90
N ARG A 126 -0.97 14.97 -13.46
CA ARG A 126 -1.08 16.18 -12.62
C ARG A 126 -1.65 15.84 -11.26
N ASN A 127 -0.99 16.33 -10.23
CA ASN A 127 -1.47 16.22 -8.84
C ASN A 127 -2.21 17.49 -8.44
N TYR A 128 -3.40 17.31 -7.87
CA TYR A 128 -4.18 18.39 -7.28
C TYR A 128 -4.41 18.10 -5.81
N LYS A 129 -4.03 19.03 -4.95
CA LYS A 129 -4.37 19.01 -3.54
C LYS A 129 -5.57 19.92 -3.33
N VAL A 130 -6.72 19.36 -2.98
CA VAL A 130 -7.93 20.12 -2.72
C VAL A 130 -8.10 20.29 -1.21
N LEU A 131 -8.10 21.53 -0.78
CA LEU A 131 -8.21 21.91 0.63
C LEU A 131 -9.70 22.06 0.99
N ILE A 132 -10.11 21.43 2.09
CA ILE A 132 -11.50 21.42 2.54
C ILE A 132 -11.59 22.16 3.87
N LYS A 133 -12.38 23.23 3.93
CA LYS A 133 -12.69 23.91 5.18
C LYS A 133 -13.76 23.13 5.94
N VAL A 134 -13.44 22.77 7.17
CA VAL A 134 -14.33 22.04 8.08
C VAL A 134 -14.36 22.75 9.44
N ASP A 135 -15.47 22.58 10.16
CA ASP A 135 -15.52 22.94 11.58
C ASP A 135 -14.71 21.92 12.39
N LEU A 136 -13.74 22.39 13.14
CA LEU A 136 -12.84 21.58 13.95
C LEU A 136 -13.27 21.48 15.43
N THR A 137 -14.41 22.04 15.82
CA THR A 137 -14.87 22.07 17.22
C THR A 137 -14.91 20.65 17.80
N GLU A 138 -15.60 19.73 17.14
CA GLU A 138 -15.65 18.31 17.54
C GLU A 138 -14.26 17.68 17.62
N TYR A 139 -13.40 17.95 16.63
CA TYR A 139 -12.04 17.42 16.64
C TYR A 139 -11.21 17.93 17.79
N ASN A 140 -11.32 19.22 18.11
CA ASN A 140 -10.59 19.85 19.21
C ASN A 140 -11.01 19.29 20.57
N GLU A 141 -12.31 19.05 20.77
CA GLU A 141 -12.80 18.39 21.98
C GLU A 141 -12.27 16.96 22.10
N LEU A 142 -12.32 16.15 21.01
CA LEU A 142 -11.77 14.81 20.97
C LEU A 142 -10.27 14.81 21.23
N ASN A 143 -9.55 15.79 20.68
CA ASN A 143 -8.12 15.95 20.85
C ASN A 143 -7.76 16.32 22.29
N SER A 144 -8.48 17.25 22.91
CA SER A 144 -8.27 17.61 24.30
C SER A 144 -8.41 16.40 25.24
N LYS A 145 -9.52 15.67 25.11
CA LYS A 145 -9.75 14.43 25.89
C LYS A 145 -8.66 13.37 25.62
N PHE A 146 -8.20 13.26 24.38
CA PHE A 146 -7.12 12.34 24.02
C PHE A 146 -5.80 12.74 24.70
N GLN A 147 -5.45 14.02 24.68
CA GLN A 147 -4.20 14.51 25.29
C GLN A 147 -4.20 14.31 26.80
N GLN A 148 -5.33 14.53 27.49
CA GLN A 148 -5.47 14.28 28.93
C GLN A 148 -5.17 12.82 29.30
N ILE A 149 -5.71 11.87 28.51
CA ILE A 149 -5.44 10.44 28.76
C ILE A 149 -4.02 10.08 28.35
N PHE A 150 -3.51 10.65 27.28
CA PHE A 150 -2.16 10.36 26.79
C PHE A 150 -1.08 10.84 27.78
N ALA A 151 -1.35 11.92 28.51
CA ALA A 151 -0.47 12.40 29.58
C ALA A 151 -0.25 11.37 30.70
N ILE A 152 -1.25 10.52 31.00
CA ILE A 152 -1.11 9.43 32.00
C ILE A 152 0.01 8.44 31.57
N PHE A 153 0.24 8.32 30.29
CA PHE A 153 1.27 7.47 29.69
C PHE A 153 2.49 8.25 29.22
N ASN A 154 2.76 9.42 29.83
CA ASN A 154 3.88 10.32 29.51
C ASN A 154 3.98 10.70 28.02
N HIS A 155 2.86 10.76 27.32
CA HIS A 155 2.80 10.97 25.87
C HIS A 155 3.63 9.97 25.05
N ASP A 156 3.87 8.77 25.59
CA ASP A 156 4.62 7.69 24.91
C ASP A 156 3.66 6.67 24.30
N PHE A 157 3.56 6.74 22.98
CA PHE A 157 2.73 5.80 22.21
C PHE A 157 3.26 4.37 22.25
N ASN A 158 4.57 4.19 22.28
CA ASN A 158 5.18 2.86 22.34
C ASN A 158 4.86 2.20 23.68
N LEU A 159 4.95 2.96 24.78
CA LEU A 159 4.53 2.51 26.09
C LEU A 159 3.08 2.02 26.07
N VAL A 160 2.16 2.85 25.54
CA VAL A 160 0.73 2.44 25.44
C VAL A 160 0.57 1.14 24.69
N MET A 161 1.22 0.98 23.54
CA MET A 161 1.14 -0.23 22.73
C MET A 161 1.75 -1.46 23.43
N GLU A 162 2.84 -1.27 24.16
CA GLU A 162 3.44 -2.31 24.99
C GLU A 162 2.51 -2.75 26.13
N LEU A 163 1.89 -1.80 26.84
CA LEU A 163 0.97 -2.08 27.93
C LEU A 163 -0.29 -2.86 27.47
N ILE A 164 -0.75 -2.57 26.23
CA ILE A 164 -1.88 -3.30 25.63
C ILE A 164 -1.48 -4.74 25.26
N ASN A 165 -0.28 -4.93 24.72
CA ASN A 165 0.10 -6.20 24.10
C ASN A 165 0.89 -7.14 25.05
N ASN A 166 1.43 -6.63 26.17
CA ASN A 166 2.30 -7.37 27.06
C ASN A 166 1.82 -7.31 28.52
N LYS A 167 1.18 -8.38 28.96
CA LYS A 167 0.63 -8.50 30.33
C LYS A 167 1.70 -8.33 31.43
N ARG A 168 2.94 -8.80 31.20
CA ARG A 168 4.04 -8.68 32.17
C ARG A 168 4.48 -7.22 32.31
N LYS A 169 4.65 -6.51 31.20
CA LYS A 169 4.98 -5.08 31.21
C LYS A 169 3.86 -4.26 31.85
N PHE A 170 2.61 -4.60 31.57
CA PHE A 170 1.45 -3.96 32.20
C PHE A 170 1.47 -4.11 33.73
N ALA A 171 1.69 -5.34 34.24
CA ALA A 171 1.77 -5.59 35.69
C ALA A 171 2.95 -4.85 36.36
N LEU A 172 4.10 -4.78 35.70
CA LEU A 172 5.25 -4.00 36.20
C LEU A 172 4.96 -2.51 36.23
N TRP A 173 4.29 -1.97 35.20
CA TRP A 173 3.91 -0.57 35.12
C TRP A 173 2.91 -0.22 36.25
N LEU A 174 1.92 -1.07 36.52
CA LEU A 174 0.98 -0.88 37.65
C LEU A 174 1.72 -0.79 38.99
N LYS A 175 2.67 -1.69 39.24
CA LYS A 175 3.49 -1.66 40.46
C LYS A 175 4.29 -0.38 40.58
N LYS A 176 4.83 0.13 39.47
CA LYS A 176 5.65 1.35 39.45
C LYS A 176 4.80 2.61 39.66
N THR A 177 3.58 2.65 39.11
CA THR A 177 2.75 3.85 39.13
C THR A 177 1.72 3.88 40.26
N GLY A 178 1.44 2.73 40.88
CA GLY A 178 0.42 2.59 41.93
C GLY A 178 -1.04 2.70 41.41
N HIS A 179 -1.25 2.66 40.10
CA HIS A 179 -2.61 2.71 39.55
C HIS A 179 -3.36 1.42 39.77
N GLU A 180 -4.65 1.54 40.04
CA GLU A 180 -5.55 0.37 40.07
C GLU A 180 -5.66 -0.24 38.65
N GLU A 181 -5.65 -1.59 38.58
CA GLU A 181 -5.72 -2.31 37.32
C GLU A 181 -6.98 -1.97 36.51
N LYS A 182 -8.14 -1.87 37.16
CA LYS A 182 -9.41 -1.53 36.51
C LYS A 182 -9.37 -0.12 35.90
N PHE A 183 -8.81 0.85 36.63
CA PHE A 183 -8.62 2.23 36.14
C PHE A 183 -7.70 2.24 34.93
N ALA A 184 -6.53 1.61 35.00
CA ALA A 184 -5.54 1.58 33.94
C ALA A 184 -6.09 0.92 32.64
N LYS A 185 -6.80 -0.22 32.77
CA LYS A 185 -7.48 -0.85 31.63
C LYS A 185 -8.53 0.05 31.00
N GLY A 186 -9.30 0.76 31.84
CA GLY A 186 -10.28 1.76 31.38
C GLY A 186 -9.63 2.88 30.57
N MET A 187 -8.50 3.42 31.04
CA MET A 187 -7.75 4.47 30.36
C MET A 187 -7.16 3.99 29.02
N LEU A 188 -6.58 2.80 28.95
CA LEU A 188 -6.09 2.22 27.71
C LEU A 188 -7.22 1.99 26.69
N ALA A 189 -8.37 1.49 27.13
CA ALA A 189 -9.53 1.32 26.26
C ALA A 189 -10.06 2.66 25.73
N GLN A 190 -10.13 3.67 26.61
CA GLN A 190 -10.57 5.01 26.24
C GLN A 190 -9.57 5.69 25.30
N PHE A 191 -8.27 5.53 25.54
CA PHE A 191 -7.22 6.00 24.63
C PHE A 191 -7.43 5.45 23.22
N MET A 192 -7.59 4.14 23.07
CA MET A 192 -7.82 3.50 21.77
C MET A 192 -9.12 3.95 21.10
N LYS A 193 -10.18 4.16 21.89
CA LYS A 193 -11.47 4.68 21.40
C LYS A 193 -11.32 6.11 20.84
N LEU A 194 -10.65 6.99 21.58
CA LEU A 194 -10.41 8.39 21.16
C LEU A 194 -9.47 8.46 19.95
N LEU A 195 -8.42 7.63 19.92
CA LEU A 195 -7.51 7.53 18.79
C LEU A 195 -8.29 7.16 17.50
N LYS A 196 -9.19 6.15 17.60
CA LYS A 196 -10.04 5.75 16.47
C LYS A 196 -11.00 6.86 16.05
N LYS A 197 -11.63 7.55 16.99
CA LYS A 197 -12.56 8.64 16.68
C LYS A 197 -11.85 9.81 15.98
N ARG A 198 -10.70 10.26 16.50
CA ARG A 198 -9.88 11.31 15.87
C ARG A 198 -9.47 10.92 14.45
N LYS A 199 -8.96 9.68 14.29
CA LYS A 199 -8.58 9.15 12.97
C LYS A 199 -9.79 9.11 12.03
N SER A 200 -10.95 8.67 12.50
CA SER A 200 -12.18 8.63 11.71
C SER A 200 -12.65 10.02 11.28
N PHE A 201 -12.59 11.01 12.19
CA PHE A 201 -12.93 12.40 11.84
C PHE A 201 -12.12 12.90 10.65
N VAL A 202 -10.80 12.68 10.68
CA VAL A 202 -9.91 13.14 9.61
C VAL A 202 -10.09 12.34 8.30
N LEU A 203 -10.21 11.01 8.40
CA LEU A 203 -10.20 10.15 7.22
C LEU A 203 -11.56 10.01 6.56
N SER A 204 -12.65 9.99 7.35
CA SER A 204 -14.01 9.67 6.89
C SER A 204 -14.97 10.84 7.06
N HIS A 205 -14.47 12.09 6.98
CA HIS A 205 -15.31 13.28 7.14
C HIS A 205 -16.28 13.42 5.96
N PRO A 206 -17.60 13.69 6.21
CA PRO A 206 -18.64 13.72 5.17
C PRO A 206 -18.33 14.65 3.99
N LYS A 207 -17.79 15.84 4.23
CA LYS A 207 -17.43 16.79 3.17
C LYS A 207 -16.45 16.23 2.14
N LYS A 208 -15.61 15.24 2.50
CA LYS A 208 -14.72 14.58 1.55
C LYS A 208 -15.51 13.75 0.53
N PHE A 209 -16.52 13.04 1.00
CA PHE A 209 -17.40 12.23 0.14
C PHE A 209 -18.29 13.09 -0.75
N GLU A 210 -18.82 14.19 -0.21
CA GLU A 210 -19.57 15.18 -0.99
C GLU A 210 -18.70 15.75 -2.13
N LEU A 211 -17.47 16.14 -1.81
CA LEU A 211 -16.55 16.67 -2.81
C LEU A 211 -16.14 15.60 -3.83
N ALA A 212 -15.86 14.36 -3.39
CA ALA A 212 -15.57 13.25 -4.29
C ALA A 212 -16.73 13.01 -5.27
N ASN A 213 -17.98 13.08 -4.80
CA ASN A 213 -19.15 12.95 -5.65
C ASN A 213 -19.24 14.10 -6.68
N LYS A 214 -19.00 15.35 -6.27
CA LYS A 214 -18.94 16.50 -7.21
C LYS A 214 -17.86 16.32 -8.28
N ILE A 215 -16.70 15.76 -7.89
CA ILE A 215 -15.62 15.47 -8.85
C ILE A 215 -16.06 14.38 -9.84
N LEU A 216 -16.73 13.32 -9.39
CA LEU A 216 -17.28 12.30 -10.27
C LEU A 216 -18.31 12.88 -11.26
N ASP A 217 -19.18 13.79 -10.81
CA ASP A 217 -20.16 14.46 -11.69
C ASP A 217 -19.45 15.31 -12.75
N TYR A 218 -18.43 16.03 -12.37
CA TYR A 218 -17.62 16.82 -13.31
C TYR A 218 -16.81 15.95 -14.28
N ARG A 219 -16.44 14.74 -13.87
CA ARG A 219 -15.64 13.77 -14.64
C ARG A 219 -16.46 12.58 -15.16
N LYS A 220 -17.77 12.73 -15.34
CA LYS A 220 -18.70 11.66 -15.76
C LYS A 220 -18.29 10.90 -17.02
N ASN A 221 -17.51 11.53 -17.93
CA ASN A 221 -17.05 10.94 -19.18
C ASN A 221 -15.63 10.34 -19.06
N LYS A 222 -15.11 10.11 -17.86
CA LYS A 222 -13.77 9.59 -17.60
C LYS A 222 -13.84 8.30 -16.79
N LYS A 223 -12.76 7.57 -16.84
CA LYS A 223 -12.51 6.40 -16.00
C LYS A 223 -11.87 6.85 -14.69
N CYS A 224 -12.55 6.65 -13.56
CA CYS A 224 -12.12 7.14 -12.26
C CYS A 224 -11.89 6.01 -11.26
N ILE A 225 -10.88 6.19 -10.40
CA ILE A 225 -10.68 5.35 -9.21
C ILE A 225 -10.72 6.21 -7.95
N LEU A 226 -11.45 5.73 -6.92
CA LEU A 226 -11.54 6.37 -5.61
C LEU A 226 -10.84 5.50 -4.57
N PHE A 227 -9.92 6.09 -3.81
CA PHE A 227 -9.22 5.43 -2.72
C PHE A 227 -9.74 5.91 -1.36
N SER A 228 -10.19 4.96 -0.54
CA SER A 228 -10.69 5.18 0.81
C SER A 228 -9.89 4.37 1.83
N SER A 229 -9.81 4.83 3.08
CA SER A 229 -9.08 4.13 4.14
C SER A 229 -9.81 2.90 4.66
N THR A 230 -11.14 2.88 4.58
CA THR A 230 -11.96 1.80 5.13
C THR A 230 -12.91 1.21 4.09
N ILE A 231 -13.28 -0.04 4.30
CA ILE A 231 -14.31 -0.72 3.46
C ILE A 231 -15.62 0.04 3.53
N LYS A 232 -16.02 0.50 4.73
CA LYS A 232 -17.25 1.28 4.93
C LYS A 232 -17.28 2.53 4.05
N ASP A 233 -16.16 3.25 3.98
CA ASP A 233 -16.04 4.45 3.15
C ASP A 233 -16.09 4.13 1.65
N ALA A 234 -15.46 3.04 1.22
CA ALA A 234 -15.52 2.60 -0.17
C ALA A 234 -16.95 2.22 -0.58
N GLU A 235 -17.71 1.57 0.31
CA GLU A 235 -19.10 1.17 0.08
C GLU A 235 -20.08 2.36 -0.04
N LEU A 236 -19.72 3.55 0.42
CA LEU A 236 -20.55 4.76 0.21
C LEU A 236 -20.75 5.08 -1.27
N PHE A 237 -19.88 4.59 -2.14
CA PHE A 237 -19.96 4.82 -3.58
C PHE A 237 -20.61 3.67 -4.35
N LYS A 238 -21.17 2.65 -3.69
CA LYS A 238 -21.73 1.44 -4.35
C LYS A 238 -22.79 1.71 -5.44
N ASN A 239 -23.53 2.83 -5.34
CA ASN A 239 -24.52 3.22 -6.34
C ASN A 239 -23.92 3.96 -7.55
N ARG A 240 -22.64 4.30 -7.52
CA ARG A 240 -21.95 5.11 -8.53
C ARG A 240 -20.65 4.49 -9.05
N ALA A 241 -20.16 3.47 -8.36
CA ALA A 241 -18.87 2.84 -8.64
C ALA A 241 -18.91 1.35 -8.34
N TYR A 242 -18.15 0.57 -9.06
CA TYR A 242 -17.81 -0.79 -8.66
C TYR A 242 -16.99 -0.74 -7.38
N VAL A 243 -17.30 -1.56 -6.40
CA VAL A 243 -16.60 -1.54 -5.11
C VAL A 243 -15.70 -2.75 -4.98
N LEU A 244 -14.40 -2.50 -4.71
CA LEU A 244 -13.38 -3.51 -4.48
C LEU A 244 -12.89 -3.47 -3.03
N HIS A 245 -12.89 -4.61 -2.35
CA HIS A 245 -12.30 -4.71 -1.00
C HIS A 245 -12.01 -6.15 -0.59
N SER A 246 -11.18 -6.33 0.45
CA SER A 246 -10.69 -7.64 0.92
C SER A 246 -11.74 -8.58 1.49
N LYS A 247 -12.96 -8.10 1.82
CA LYS A 247 -14.06 -8.96 2.27
C LYS A 247 -14.80 -9.66 1.13
N LYS A 248 -14.64 -9.19 -0.11
CA LYS A 248 -15.16 -9.87 -1.29
C LYS A 248 -14.24 -11.01 -1.68
N LYS A 249 -14.80 -12.05 -2.32
CA LYS A 249 -14.02 -13.16 -2.85
C LYS A 249 -13.07 -12.66 -3.93
N LYS A 250 -11.87 -13.24 -4.01
CA LYS A 250 -10.86 -12.88 -5.03
C LYS A 250 -11.44 -12.97 -6.45
N LYS A 251 -12.25 -13.99 -6.74
CA LYS A 251 -12.92 -14.18 -8.02
C LYS A 251 -13.85 -13.00 -8.35
N GLU A 252 -14.67 -12.58 -7.39
CA GLU A 252 -15.59 -11.45 -7.55
C GLU A 252 -14.85 -10.14 -7.84
N ASN A 253 -13.80 -9.84 -7.07
CA ASN A 253 -12.97 -8.66 -7.32
C ASN A 253 -12.33 -8.70 -8.71
N LYS A 254 -11.87 -9.88 -9.17
CA LYS A 254 -11.29 -10.06 -10.51
C LYS A 254 -12.33 -9.82 -11.61
N GLU A 255 -13.53 -10.39 -11.48
CA GLU A 255 -14.63 -10.18 -12.43
C GLU A 255 -15.01 -8.69 -12.54
N ILE A 256 -15.02 -7.96 -11.41
CA ILE A 256 -15.26 -6.52 -11.40
C ILE A 256 -14.17 -5.77 -12.18
N ILE A 257 -12.91 -6.12 -11.96
CA ILE A 257 -11.77 -5.49 -12.65
C ILE A 257 -11.81 -5.78 -14.14
N ASP A 258 -12.04 -7.05 -14.53
CA ASP A 258 -12.11 -7.47 -15.93
C ASP A 258 -13.25 -6.74 -16.65
N LYS A 259 -14.45 -6.64 -16.01
CA LYS A 259 -15.59 -5.88 -16.53
C LYS A 259 -15.26 -4.40 -16.68
N PHE A 260 -14.69 -3.79 -15.64
CA PHE A 260 -14.31 -2.38 -15.68
C PHE A 260 -13.25 -2.09 -16.74
N ASN A 261 -12.32 -3.01 -17.00
CA ASN A 261 -11.30 -2.84 -18.03
C ASN A 261 -11.86 -2.83 -19.44
N LEU A 262 -13.01 -3.46 -19.68
CA LEU A 262 -13.71 -3.42 -20.97
C LEU A 262 -14.50 -2.12 -21.19
N GLU A 263 -14.86 -1.43 -20.13
CA GLU A 263 -15.60 -0.18 -20.21
C GLU A 263 -14.70 1.00 -20.57
N LYS A 264 -15.20 1.95 -21.36
CA LYS A 264 -14.50 3.21 -21.70
C LYS A 264 -14.65 4.28 -20.63
N ILE A 265 -15.74 4.21 -19.84
CA ILE A 265 -16.15 5.19 -18.83
C ILE A 265 -16.61 4.39 -17.62
N GLY A 266 -16.36 4.90 -16.42
CA GLY A 266 -16.85 4.25 -15.20
C GLY A 266 -16.05 4.61 -13.97
N ASN A 267 -16.51 4.14 -12.83
CA ASN A 267 -15.86 4.41 -11.56
C ASN A 267 -15.59 3.13 -10.78
N ILE A 268 -14.43 3.05 -10.13
CA ILE A 268 -14.12 2.04 -9.12
C ILE A 268 -13.86 2.74 -7.79
N SER A 269 -14.45 2.22 -6.71
CA SER A 269 -14.14 2.61 -5.34
C SER A 269 -13.43 1.47 -4.63
N THR A 270 -12.33 1.76 -3.94
CA THR A 270 -11.52 0.73 -3.28
C THR A 270 -11.04 1.17 -1.90
N SER A 271 -10.89 0.18 -1.02
CA SER A 271 -10.14 0.32 0.22
C SER A 271 -8.96 -0.64 0.17
N LYS A 272 -7.76 -0.22 0.54
CA LYS A 272 -6.52 -1.04 0.70
C LYS A 272 -6.30 -2.28 -0.20
N SER A 273 -7.36 -2.78 -0.85
CA SER A 273 -7.36 -4.01 -1.65
C SER A 273 -6.66 -3.88 -3.00
N CYS A 274 -6.46 -2.65 -3.48
CA CYS A 274 -5.73 -2.36 -4.71
C CYS A 274 -4.28 -1.93 -4.43
N ASP A 275 -3.77 -2.21 -3.23
CA ASP A 275 -2.43 -1.77 -2.82
C ASP A 275 -1.29 -2.51 -3.55
N ALA A 276 -1.58 -3.64 -4.20
CA ALA A 276 -0.55 -4.39 -4.91
C ALA A 276 -1.12 -5.02 -6.20
N GLY A 277 -0.65 -4.54 -7.34
CA GLY A 277 -0.69 -5.29 -8.59
C GLY A 277 -2.02 -5.38 -9.32
N VAL A 278 -2.99 -4.47 -9.07
CA VAL A 278 -4.21 -4.42 -9.89
C VAL A 278 -3.94 -3.57 -11.14
N ASP A 279 -4.04 -4.21 -12.29
CA ASP A 279 -3.90 -3.56 -13.59
C ASP A 279 -5.26 -2.99 -14.04
N ILE A 280 -5.39 -1.66 -14.03
CA ILE A 280 -6.60 -0.94 -14.46
C ILE A 280 -6.29 -0.14 -15.72
N LYS A 281 -6.87 -0.58 -16.83
CA LYS A 281 -6.65 0.03 -18.15
C LYS A 281 -7.46 1.29 -18.36
N GLY A 282 -6.84 2.29 -19.01
CA GLY A 282 -7.50 3.52 -19.43
C GLY A 282 -7.94 4.45 -18.29
N LEU A 283 -7.36 4.30 -17.10
CA LEU A 283 -7.63 5.16 -15.95
C LEU A 283 -7.20 6.61 -16.26
N SER A 284 -8.08 7.57 -16.02
CA SER A 284 -7.83 8.99 -16.29
C SER A 284 -7.82 9.84 -15.02
N VAL A 285 -8.51 9.43 -13.96
CA VAL A 285 -8.62 10.21 -12.72
C VAL A 285 -8.49 9.32 -11.50
N GLY A 286 -7.57 9.66 -10.60
CA GLY A 286 -7.47 9.07 -9.27
C GLY A 286 -7.94 10.07 -8.20
N ILE A 287 -8.89 9.68 -7.35
CA ILE A 287 -9.40 10.49 -6.25
C ILE A 287 -8.98 9.84 -4.93
N ILE A 288 -8.10 10.49 -4.19
CA ILE A 288 -7.63 10.00 -2.90
C ILE A 288 -8.42 10.72 -1.80
N ILE A 289 -9.48 10.07 -1.34
CA ILE A 289 -10.39 10.60 -0.31
C ILE A 289 -9.69 10.55 1.05
N SER A 290 -9.05 9.41 1.32
CA SER A 290 -8.28 9.21 2.54
C SER A 290 -7.15 8.22 2.27
N GLY A 291 -5.97 8.55 2.75
CA GLY A 291 -4.77 7.74 2.59
C GLY A 291 -3.84 7.92 3.78
N ASP A 292 -2.93 6.99 3.97
CA ASP A 292 -1.81 7.18 4.87
C ASP A 292 -0.92 8.30 4.32
N SER A 293 -0.22 9.00 5.22
CA SER A 293 0.57 10.21 4.94
C SER A 293 1.72 10.02 3.93
N SER A 294 1.98 8.83 3.44
CA SER A 294 2.97 8.60 2.41
C SER A 294 2.40 8.86 1.02
N THR A 295 2.74 9.99 0.45
CA THR A 295 2.52 10.35 -0.97
C THR A 295 2.98 9.22 -1.90
N THR A 296 3.99 8.50 -1.52
CA THR A 296 4.60 7.38 -2.24
C THR A 296 3.68 6.17 -2.36
N ARG A 297 2.95 5.80 -1.29
CA ARG A 297 1.97 4.70 -1.35
C ARG A 297 0.78 5.05 -2.23
N ALA A 298 0.37 6.32 -2.24
CA ALA A 298 -0.71 6.77 -3.11
C ALA A 298 -0.32 6.67 -4.59
N ILE A 299 0.92 7.01 -4.94
CA ILE A 299 1.47 6.91 -6.31
C ILE A 299 1.69 5.45 -6.71
N GLN A 300 2.19 4.60 -5.81
CA GLN A 300 2.35 3.16 -6.06
C GLN A 300 1.02 2.42 -6.23
N ARG A 301 -0.04 2.90 -5.58
CA ARG A 301 -1.39 2.34 -5.72
C ARG A 301 -1.97 2.51 -7.11
N ILE A 302 -1.38 3.38 -7.91
CA ILE A 302 -1.87 3.73 -9.23
C ILE A 302 -0.79 3.39 -10.26
N LYS A 303 -0.58 2.09 -10.51
CA LYS A 303 0.08 1.65 -11.72
C LYS A 303 -0.86 1.96 -12.88
N VAL A 304 -0.69 3.13 -13.48
CA VAL A 304 -1.40 3.47 -14.72
C VAL A 304 -0.63 2.82 -15.85
N ASP A 305 -1.25 1.85 -16.47
CA ASP A 305 -0.68 1.14 -17.59
C ASP A 305 -0.27 2.08 -18.71
N LYS A 306 0.95 1.89 -19.17
CA LYS A 306 1.52 2.58 -20.30
C LYS A 306 1.10 1.89 -21.59
N PHE A 307 -0.18 1.96 -21.96
CA PHE A 307 -0.58 1.56 -23.31
C PHE A 307 -1.39 2.64 -24.01
N ILE A 308 -0.67 3.27 -24.96
CA ILE A 308 -1.20 3.85 -26.22
C ILE A 308 -2.47 4.68 -26.03
N PHE A 309 -2.34 5.91 -25.50
CA PHE A 309 -3.19 7.01 -25.95
C PHE A 309 -2.38 8.28 -25.90
N ASN A 310 -2.07 8.79 -27.08
CA ASN A 310 -1.67 10.18 -27.28
C ASN A 310 -2.73 11.05 -26.58
N ASP A 311 -2.30 11.98 -25.71
CA ASP A 311 -3.09 13.06 -25.10
C ASP A 311 -3.94 12.80 -23.85
N LEU A 312 -3.77 11.72 -23.08
CA LEU A 312 -4.48 11.60 -21.81
C LEU A 312 -3.59 11.91 -20.60
N GLU A 313 -3.74 13.13 -20.11
CA GLU A 313 -3.17 13.59 -18.86
C GLU A 313 -3.91 12.96 -17.69
N VAL A 314 -3.26 12.07 -16.93
CA VAL A 314 -3.84 11.49 -15.72
C VAL A 314 -3.86 12.52 -14.59
N LYS A 315 -4.98 12.66 -13.89
CA LYS A 315 -5.16 13.61 -12.80
C LYS A 315 -5.36 12.93 -11.47
N TYR A 316 -4.54 13.28 -10.49
CA TYR A 316 -4.70 12.82 -9.09
C TYR A 316 -5.22 13.94 -8.23
N ILE A 317 -6.26 13.65 -7.45
CA ILE A 317 -6.93 14.63 -6.60
C ILE A 317 -6.87 14.14 -5.16
N PHE A 318 -6.11 14.85 -4.34
CA PHE A 318 -5.97 14.58 -2.92
C PHE A 318 -6.92 15.46 -2.12
N LEU A 319 -7.81 14.86 -1.33
CA LEU A 319 -8.71 15.58 -0.45
C LEU A 319 -8.09 15.70 0.95
N THR A 320 -7.70 16.89 1.32
CA THR A 320 -7.07 17.19 2.61
C THR A 320 -7.75 18.35 3.33
N PHE A 321 -7.55 18.45 4.65
CA PHE A 321 -8.03 19.58 5.43
C PHE A 321 -7.03 20.74 5.41
N VAL A 322 -7.57 21.96 5.51
CA VAL A 322 -6.82 23.16 5.88
C VAL A 322 -6.94 23.32 7.39
N GLN A 323 -5.81 23.56 8.04
CA GLN A 323 -5.80 24.07 9.42
C GLN A 323 -6.18 25.53 9.45
#